data_666c4e50cb0ed09fa4e712e9be4d37cf
#
_entry.id   666c4e50cb0ed09fa4e712e9be4d37cf
#
_cell.length_a   1.000
_cell.length_b   1.000
_cell.length_c   1.000
_cell.angle_alpha   90.00
_cell.angle_beta   90.00
_cell.angle_gamma   90.00
#
_symmetry.space_group_name_H-M   'P 1'
#
loop_
_entity.id
_entity.type
_entity.pdbx_description
1 polymer ?
#
loop_
_entity_poly.entity_id
_entity_poly.type
_entity_poly.pdbx_seq_one_letter_code
_entity_poly.pdbx_strand_id
1 'polypeptide(L)'
;MKILEIGPNGQQCYISRKEIIKSISTGENICREVLTVLFPNNIFKKCRPQWLMNKKPMELDFYCEELKLAIEFNGIQHYKFCGFFHKSESDFNNQLARDELKNKLCIENNVKLISVPYTIKNIGKFIMN
;
A
#
# COMPACT_ATOMS: atom_id res chain seq x y z
N MET A 1 21.74 4.42 -2.96
CA MET A 1 21.49 3.34 -2.00
C MET A 1 20.82 2.19 -2.69
N LYS A 2 21.21 0.97 -2.35
CA LYS A 2 20.60 -0.26 -2.87
C LYS A 2 20.07 -1.11 -1.72
N ILE A 3 18.98 -1.81 -1.96
CA ILE A 3 18.39 -2.73 -1.00
C ILE A 3 18.56 -4.14 -1.51
N LEU A 4 18.95 -5.05 -0.63
CA LEU A 4 19.07 -6.46 -0.95
C LEU A 4 17.68 -7.10 -1.02
N GLU A 5 17.39 -7.71 -2.15
CA GLU A 5 16.19 -8.51 -2.34
C GLU A 5 16.58 -9.96 -2.58
N ILE A 6 15.70 -10.90 -2.18
CA ILE A 6 15.88 -12.31 -2.46
C ILE A 6 14.86 -12.71 -3.53
N GLY A 7 15.37 -13.15 -4.68
CA GLY A 7 14.53 -13.57 -5.78
C GLY A 7 13.86 -14.92 -5.55
N PRO A 8 12.99 -15.35 -6.50
CA PRO A 8 12.19 -16.57 -6.35
C PRO A 8 12.99 -17.85 -6.13
N ASN A 9 14.23 -17.87 -6.62
CA ASN A 9 15.11 -19.05 -6.50
C ASN A 9 16.12 -18.90 -5.35
N GLY A 10 15.87 -18.01 -4.40
CA GLY A 10 16.79 -17.75 -3.30
C GLY A 10 18.00 -16.92 -3.68
N GLN A 11 18.06 -16.45 -4.93
CA GLN A 11 19.15 -15.59 -5.38
C GLN A 11 19.07 -14.19 -4.74
N GLN A 12 20.24 -13.62 -4.46
CA GLN A 12 20.31 -12.26 -3.93
C GLN A 12 20.46 -11.27 -5.07
N CYS A 13 19.67 -10.19 -5.02
CA CYS A 13 19.80 -9.08 -5.96
C CYS A 13 19.62 -7.76 -5.21
N TYR A 14 20.22 -6.71 -5.76
CA TYR A 14 20.12 -5.37 -5.18
C TYR A 14 19.22 -4.50 -6.02
N ILE A 15 18.30 -3.80 -5.34
CA ILE A 15 17.36 -2.89 -5.99
C ILE A 15 17.73 -1.46 -5.60
N SER A 16 17.89 -0.57 -6.57
CA SER A 16 18.20 0.82 -6.32
C SER A 16 16.96 1.57 -5.84
N ARG A 17 17.20 2.72 -5.16
CA ARG A 17 16.12 3.61 -4.74
C ARG A 17 15.22 4.00 -5.92
N LYS A 18 15.82 4.34 -7.06
CA LYS A 18 15.09 4.72 -8.26
C LYS A 18 14.16 3.62 -8.75
N GLU A 19 14.64 2.37 -8.74
CA GLU A 19 13.85 1.21 -9.15
C GLU A 19 12.69 0.96 -8.21
N ILE A 20 12.90 1.13 -6.90
CA ILE A 20 11.84 0.95 -5.91
C ILE A 20 10.76 2.01 -6.08
N ILE A 21 11.13 3.27 -6.22
CA ILE A 21 10.18 4.37 -6.42
C ILE A 21 9.37 4.14 -7.70
N LYS A 22 10.03 3.72 -8.77
CA LYS A 22 9.36 3.39 -10.04
C LYS A 22 8.39 2.24 -9.87
N SER A 23 8.77 1.21 -9.13
CA SER A 23 7.93 0.04 -8.87
C SER A 23 6.66 0.43 -8.10
N ILE A 24 6.78 1.29 -7.08
CA ILE A 24 5.64 1.78 -6.29
C ILE A 24 4.69 2.58 -7.19
N SER A 25 5.24 3.50 -7.98
CA SER A 25 4.45 4.33 -8.90
C SER A 25 3.71 3.48 -9.94
N THR A 26 4.39 2.47 -10.50
CA THR A 26 3.79 1.54 -11.46
C THR A 26 2.65 0.75 -10.81
N GLY A 27 2.86 0.25 -9.59
CA GLY A 27 1.83 -0.50 -8.86
C GLY A 27 0.61 0.35 -8.57
N GLU A 28 0.80 1.59 -8.14
CA GLU A 28 -0.33 2.51 -7.91
C GLU A 28 -1.10 2.81 -9.18
N ASN A 29 -0.40 3.00 -10.31
CA ASN A 29 -1.05 3.24 -11.60
C ASN A 29 -1.86 2.04 -12.06
N ILE A 30 -1.35 0.83 -11.86
CA ILE A 30 -2.09 -0.39 -12.17
C ILE A 30 -3.35 -0.50 -11.31
N CYS A 31 -3.25 -0.21 -10.01
CA CYS A 31 -4.41 -0.19 -9.12
C CYS A 31 -5.48 0.77 -9.64
N ARG A 32 -5.09 1.96 -10.06
CA ARG A 32 -6.01 2.96 -10.58
C ARG A 32 -6.75 2.45 -11.82
N GLU A 33 -6.01 1.87 -12.76
CA GLU A 33 -6.59 1.31 -13.98
C GLU A 33 -7.54 0.16 -13.68
N VAL A 34 -7.14 -0.75 -12.79
CA VAL A 34 -7.95 -1.90 -12.39
C VAL A 34 -9.26 -1.43 -11.76
N LEU A 35 -9.21 -0.44 -10.87
CA LEU A 35 -10.41 0.08 -10.22
C LEU A 35 -11.37 0.72 -11.22
N THR A 36 -10.83 1.38 -12.24
CA THR A 36 -11.66 1.97 -13.29
C THR A 36 -12.40 0.90 -14.08
N VAL A 37 -11.76 -0.25 -14.31
CA VAL A 37 -12.38 -1.38 -15.03
C VAL A 37 -13.39 -2.11 -14.15
N LEU A 38 -13.03 -2.40 -12.90
CA LEU A 38 -13.89 -3.18 -11.98
C LEU A 38 -15.09 -2.40 -11.47
N PHE A 39 -14.91 -1.10 -11.28
CA PHE A 39 -15.97 -0.22 -10.72
C PHE A 39 -16.14 1.02 -11.59
N PRO A 40 -16.66 0.84 -12.82
CA PRO A 40 -16.71 1.95 -13.80
C PRO A 40 -17.65 3.10 -13.40
N ASN A 41 -18.58 2.84 -12.48
CA ASN A 41 -19.56 3.83 -12.04
C ASN A 41 -19.17 4.48 -10.71
N ASN A 42 -17.99 4.18 -10.18
CA ASN A 42 -17.55 4.67 -8.88
C ASN A 42 -16.23 5.42 -9.00
N ILE A 43 -16.05 6.40 -8.15
CA ILE A 43 -14.83 7.19 -8.12
C ILE A 43 -14.03 6.80 -6.88
N PHE A 44 -12.79 6.39 -7.09
CA PHE A 44 -11.83 6.13 -6.04
C PHE A 44 -10.81 7.26 -6.03
N LYS A 45 -10.62 7.88 -4.88
CA LYS A 45 -9.68 9.00 -4.76
C LYS A 45 -8.89 8.95 -3.48
N LYS A 46 -7.73 9.56 -3.51
CA LYS A 46 -6.89 9.74 -2.33
C LYS A 46 -7.62 10.65 -1.35
N CYS A 47 -7.69 10.24 -0.09
CA CYS A 47 -8.34 11.07 0.92
C CYS A 47 -7.81 10.79 2.32
N ARG A 48 -8.13 11.71 3.23
CA ARG A 48 -7.78 11.62 4.65
C ARG A 48 -9.05 11.74 5.48
N PRO A 49 -9.81 10.63 5.67
CA PRO A 49 -11.04 10.68 6.44
C PRO A 49 -10.77 11.15 7.87
N GLN A 50 -11.70 11.89 8.46
CA GLN A 50 -11.55 12.40 9.82
C GLN A 50 -11.30 11.31 10.85
N TRP A 51 -11.92 10.15 10.66
CA TRP A 51 -11.78 9.02 11.59
C TRP A 51 -10.45 8.28 11.45
N LEU A 52 -9.68 8.56 10.40
CA LEU A 52 -8.40 7.89 10.16
C LEU A 52 -7.26 8.75 10.71
N MET A 53 -7.10 8.71 12.04
CA MET A 53 -6.20 9.60 12.76
C MET A 53 -5.31 8.84 13.73
N ASN A 54 -4.01 9.13 13.70
CA ASN A 54 -3.04 8.75 14.71
C ASN A 54 -2.10 9.93 14.88
N LYS A 55 -2.19 10.71 15.96
CA LYS A 55 -1.44 11.96 16.15
C LYS A 55 -1.52 12.89 14.93
N LYS A 56 -1.47 12.34 13.74
CA LYS A 56 -1.59 13.03 12.44
C LYS A 56 -2.63 12.33 11.59
N PRO A 57 -3.27 13.06 10.65
CA PRO A 57 -4.17 12.42 9.70
C PRO A 57 -3.44 11.38 8.87
N MET A 58 -4.05 10.22 8.70
CA MET A 58 -3.54 9.17 7.81
C MET A 58 -4.32 9.19 6.49
N GLU A 59 -3.70 8.65 5.46
CA GLU A 59 -4.21 8.72 4.10
C GLU A 59 -4.60 7.35 3.55
N LEU A 60 -5.68 7.32 2.78
CA LEU A 60 -6.06 6.17 1.96
C LEU A 60 -5.74 6.51 0.51
N ASP A 61 -5.02 5.62 -0.19
CA ASP A 61 -4.59 5.87 -1.56
C ASP A 61 -5.77 5.93 -2.55
N PHE A 62 -6.67 4.97 -2.45
CA PHE A 62 -7.86 4.88 -3.31
C PHE A 62 -9.06 4.57 -2.42
N TYR A 63 -9.92 5.53 -2.22
CA TYR A 63 -11.09 5.36 -1.37
C TYR A 63 -12.36 5.77 -2.08
N CYS A 64 -13.37 4.90 -1.99
CA CYS A 64 -14.72 5.18 -2.44
C CYS A 64 -15.66 5.14 -1.25
N GLU A 65 -16.14 6.30 -0.83
CA GLU A 65 -17.05 6.45 0.31
C GLU A 65 -18.37 5.71 0.06
N GLU A 66 -18.87 5.77 -1.16
CA GLU A 66 -20.13 5.14 -1.54
C GLU A 66 -20.10 3.63 -1.33
N LEU A 67 -18.98 2.98 -1.68
CA LEU A 67 -18.81 1.55 -1.53
C LEU A 67 -18.21 1.15 -0.18
N LYS A 68 -17.74 2.10 0.61
CA LYS A 68 -16.98 1.84 1.84
C LYS A 68 -15.81 0.90 1.57
N LEU A 69 -15.12 1.17 0.47
CA LEU A 69 -14.02 0.33 -0.01
C LEU A 69 -12.77 1.17 -0.22
N ALA A 70 -11.66 0.72 0.33
CA ALA A 70 -10.37 1.36 0.16
C ALA A 70 -9.35 0.34 -0.35
N ILE A 71 -8.49 0.80 -1.23
CA ILE A 71 -7.40 0.00 -1.80
C ILE A 71 -6.10 0.74 -1.55
N GLU A 72 -5.08 0.02 -1.13
CA GLU A 72 -3.73 0.55 -1.01
C GLU A 72 -2.73 -0.36 -1.70
N PHE A 73 -1.78 0.24 -2.39
CA PHE A 73 -0.64 -0.51 -2.92
C PHE A 73 0.52 -0.35 -1.94
N ASN A 74 0.93 -1.45 -1.33
CA ASN A 74 2.00 -1.45 -0.33
C ASN A 74 3.32 -1.84 -0.97
N GLY A 75 4.24 -0.88 -1.06
CA GLY A 75 5.59 -1.12 -1.53
C GLY A 75 6.42 -1.89 -0.52
N ILE A 76 7.67 -2.16 -0.88
CA ILE A 76 8.59 -2.97 -0.09
C ILE A 76 8.79 -2.44 1.34
N GLN A 77 8.70 -1.12 1.53
CA GLN A 77 8.92 -0.49 2.84
C GLN A 77 7.90 -0.90 3.91
N HIS A 78 6.76 -1.47 3.50
CA HIS A 78 5.76 -1.97 4.44
C HIS A 78 6.08 -3.36 4.97
N TYR A 79 7.05 -4.05 4.37
CA TYR A 79 7.37 -5.44 4.71
C TYR A 79 8.82 -5.65 5.14
N LYS A 80 9.72 -4.75 4.76
CA LYS A 80 11.14 -4.87 5.03
C LYS A 80 11.71 -3.53 5.46
N PHE A 81 12.73 -3.58 6.32
CA PHE A 81 13.49 -2.38 6.62
C PHE A 81 14.10 -1.82 5.33
N CYS A 82 13.89 -0.54 5.09
CA CYS A 82 14.34 0.12 3.88
C CYS A 82 15.03 1.43 4.26
N GLY A 83 16.36 1.47 4.13
CA GLY A 83 17.20 2.54 4.67
C GLY A 83 16.92 3.95 4.18
N PHE A 84 16.27 4.12 3.02
CA PHE A 84 15.90 5.46 2.58
C PHE A 84 14.46 5.85 2.93
N PHE A 85 13.64 4.91 3.41
CA PHE A 85 12.34 5.20 4.01
C PHE A 85 12.40 5.18 5.54
N HIS A 86 13.32 4.39 6.11
CA HIS A 86 13.45 4.18 7.55
C HIS A 86 14.86 4.54 8.00
N LYS A 87 14.97 5.46 8.94
CA LYS A 87 16.27 5.85 9.51
C LYS A 87 16.79 4.81 10.50
N SER A 88 15.87 4.03 11.10
CA SER A 88 16.20 3.03 12.11
C SER A 88 15.17 1.91 12.09
N GLU A 89 15.46 0.81 12.81
CA GLU A 89 14.47 -0.26 13.00
C GLU A 89 13.22 0.24 13.70
N SER A 90 13.38 1.23 14.59
CA SER A 90 12.25 1.88 15.27
C SER A 90 11.30 2.52 14.25
N ASP A 91 11.82 3.17 13.22
CA ASP A 91 11.00 3.75 12.16
C ASP A 91 10.23 2.69 11.39
N PHE A 92 10.87 1.56 11.10
CA PHE A 92 10.21 0.44 10.45
C PHE A 92 9.11 -0.14 11.34
N ASN A 93 9.39 -0.35 12.62
CA ASN A 93 8.39 -0.84 13.57
C ASN A 93 7.21 0.13 13.70
N ASN A 94 7.48 1.44 13.67
CA ASN A 94 6.43 2.45 13.68
C ASN A 94 5.57 2.37 12.41
N GLN A 95 6.19 2.08 11.27
CA GLN A 95 5.45 1.87 10.01
C GLN A 95 4.49 0.69 10.15
N LEU A 96 4.96 -0.44 10.70
CA LEU A 96 4.12 -1.61 10.92
C LEU A 96 2.96 -1.30 11.87
N ALA A 97 3.24 -0.56 12.93
CA ALA A 97 2.22 -0.16 13.90
C ALA A 97 1.16 0.76 13.26
N ARG A 98 1.57 1.69 12.40
CA ARG A 98 0.64 2.56 11.68
C ARG A 98 -0.24 1.77 10.72
N ASP A 99 0.34 0.80 10.02
CA ASP A 99 -0.40 -0.06 9.09
C ASP A 99 -1.46 -0.87 9.84
N GLU A 100 -1.10 -1.41 11.00
CA GLU A 100 -2.03 -2.17 11.84
C GLU A 100 -3.16 -1.29 12.37
N LEU A 101 -2.83 -0.09 12.84
CA LEU A 101 -3.82 0.87 13.32
C LEU A 101 -4.77 1.29 12.20
N LYS A 102 -4.25 1.50 11.00
CA LYS A 102 -5.08 1.85 9.84
C LYS A 102 -6.10 0.75 9.56
N ASN A 103 -5.68 -0.50 9.57
CA ASN A 103 -6.57 -1.64 9.40
C ASN A 103 -7.68 -1.66 10.47
N LYS A 104 -7.29 -1.46 11.72
CA LYS A 104 -8.23 -1.45 12.84
C LYS A 104 -9.26 -0.34 12.69
N LEU A 105 -8.83 0.87 12.37
CA LEU A 105 -9.71 2.02 12.22
C LEU A 105 -10.67 1.84 11.03
N CYS A 106 -10.20 1.25 9.94
CA CYS A 106 -11.06 0.95 8.80
C CYS A 106 -12.16 -0.03 9.21
N ILE A 107 -11.81 -1.10 9.93
CA ILE A 107 -12.80 -2.07 10.42
C ILE A 107 -13.81 -1.40 11.32
N GLU A 108 -13.37 -0.58 12.26
CA GLU A 108 -14.25 0.14 13.19
C GLU A 108 -15.22 1.08 12.48
N ASN A 109 -14.86 1.56 11.31
CA ASN A 109 -15.68 2.49 10.52
C ASN A 109 -16.37 1.81 9.34
N ASN A 110 -16.43 0.48 9.35
CA ASN A 110 -17.09 -0.34 8.33
C ASN A 110 -16.53 -0.14 6.93
N VAL A 111 -15.23 0.18 6.83
CA VAL A 111 -14.53 0.31 5.57
C VAL A 111 -13.72 -0.95 5.32
N LYS A 112 -13.92 -1.59 4.16
CA LYS A 112 -13.10 -2.71 3.74
C LYS A 112 -11.82 -2.15 3.13
N LEU A 113 -10.69 -2.45 3.77
CA LEU A 113 -9.37 -2.06 3.26
C LEU A 113 -8.70 -3.26 2.64
N ILE A 114 -8.35 -3.14 1.36
CA ILE A 114 -7.58 -4.17 0.65
C ILE A 114 -6.18 -3.61 0.44
N SER A 115 -5.20 -4.24 1.08
CA SER A 115 -3.79 -3.89 0.92
C SER A 115 -3.17 -4.82 -0.10
N VAL A 116 -2.71 -4.26 -1.22
CA VAL A 116 -2.10 -5.02 -2.31
C VAL A 116 -0.59 -5.02 -2.12
N PRO A 117 0.01 -6.18 -1.77
CA PRO A 117 1.47 -6.25 -1.64
C PRO A 117 2.16 -6.05 -2.99
N TYR A 118 3.35 -5.46 -2.95
CA TYR A 118 4.14 -5.20 -4.16
C TYR A 118 4.49 -6.47 -4.94
N THR A 119 4.40 -7.64 -4.30
CA THR A 119 4.72 -8.93 -4.89
C THR A 119 3.60 -9.52 -5.75
N ILE A 120 2.40 -8.92 -5.71
CA ILE A 120 1.25 -9.44 -6.45
C ILE A 120 1.40 -9.12 -7.94
N LYS A 121 1.29 -10.15 -8.77
CA LYS A 121 1.41 -10.00 -10.23
C LYS A 121 0.09 -9.60 -10.89
N ASN A 122 -1.01 -10.20 -10.47
CA ASN A 122 -2.34 -9.89 -11.02
C ASN A 122 -3.17 -9.16 -9.98
N ILE A 123 -3.07 -7.84 -9.99
CA ILE A 123 -3.73 -6.97 -9.02
C ILE A 123 -5.26 -7.06 -9.14
N GLY A 124 -5.78 -7.12 -10.35
CA GLY A 124 -7.23 -7.22 -10.56
C GLY A 124 -7.82 -8.47 -9.93
N LYS A 125 -7.17 -9.61 -10.12
CA LYS A 125 -7.60 -10.87 -9.52
C LYS A 125 -7.50 -10.82 -8.00
N PHE A 126 -6.43 -10.21 -7.48
CA PHE A 126 -6.24 -10.07 -6.04
C PHE A 126 -7.37 -9.26 -5.40
N ILE A 127 -7.74 -8.14 -6.01
CA ILE A 127 -8.81 -7.26 -5.51
C ILE A 127 -10.16 -7.97 -5.54
N MET A 128 -10.43 -8.76 -6.57
CA MET A 128 -11.71 -9.45 -6.73
C MET A 128 -11.86 -10.69 -5.85
N ASN A 129 -10.77 -11.19 -5.33
CA ASN A 129 -10.84 -12.30 -4.37
C ASN A 129 -10.96 -11.75 -2.95
#